data_ce4f64fe5361454ea988cab269a1c137
#
_entry.id   ce4f64fe5361454ea988cab269a1c137
#
_cell.length_a   1.000
_cell.length_b   1.000
_cell.length_c   1.000
_cell.angle_alpha   90.00
_cell.angle_beta   90.00
_cell.angle_gamma   90.00
#
_symmetry.space_group_name_H-M   'P 1'
#
loop_
_entity.id
_entity.type
_entity.pdbx_description
1 polymer ?
#
loop_
_entity_poly.entity_id
_entity_poly.type
_entity_poly.pdbx_seq_one_letter_code
_entity_poly.pdbx_strand_id
1 'polypeptide(L)'
;NYIEKKDFGIDIELFEEAPEILNTGGGILNMIMENKNEYFLTFNPDTLWNENYIDEILKMENQFFNSNSKNILLVVNKDKSFDQNLIGDFNLEADKLNKTKPLNFIYTGCQILEKNIFKKFNNKSFPMSEVWNDLLSRNELMGFESKVNFKHVTNYDIYNKLLKSN
;
A
#
# COMPACT_ATOMS: atom_id res chain seq x y z
N ASN A 1 -24.74 7.20 -7.60
CA ASN A 1 -23.51 6.68 -7.06
C ASN A 1 -23.72 6.25 -5.60
N TYR A 2 -23.08 5.14 -5.15
CA TYR A 2 -23.23 4.62 -3.78
C TYR A 2 -22.65 5.60 -2.75
N ILE A 3 -21.50 6.19 -3.08
CA ILE A 3 -20.77 7.12 -2.20
C ILE A 3 -21.59 8.40 -1.95
N GLU A 4 -22.23 8.95 -2.96
CA GLU A 4 -23.02 10.17 -2.84
C GLU A 4 -24.28 9.99 -1.96
N LYS A 5 -24.74 8.76 -1.79
CA LYS A 5 -25.97 8.44 -1.04
C LYS A 5 -25.75 8.14 0.43
N LYS A 6 -24.50 8.08 0.88
CA LYS A 6 -24.16 7.66 2.24
C LYS A 6 -23.20 8.66 2.87
N ASP A 7 -23.54 9.12 4.07
CA ASP A 7 -22.63 9.88 4.91
C ASP A 7 -21.64 8.92 5.59
N PHE A 8 -20.37 9.12 5.32
CA PHE A 8 -19.27 8.33 5.91
C PHE A 8 -18.58 9.08 7.06
N GLY A 9 -19.03 10.32 7.39
CA GLY A 9 -18.40 11.16 8.40
C GLY A 9 -17.01 11.70 8.03
N ILE A 10 -16.62 11.59 6.77
CA ILE A 10 -15.37 12.10 6.19
C ILE A 10 -15.65 12.72 4.82
N ASP A 11 -14.83 13.68 4.42
CA ASP A 11 -14.87 14.23 3.06
C ASP A 11 -14.31 13.20 2.06
N ILE A 12 -15.06 12.95 0.98
CA ILE A 12 -14.67 12.01 -0.07
C ILE A 12 -14.66 12.73 -1.41
N GLU A 13 -13.52 12.65 -2.09
CA GLU A 13 -13.35 13.12 -3.46
C GLU A 13 -13.14 11.93 -4.41
N LEU A 14 -13.82 11.95 -5.55
CA LEU A 14 -13.75 10.88 -6.54
C LEU A 14 -12.93 11.35 -7.75
N PHE A 15 -11.95 10.54 -8.13
CA PHE A 15 -11.12 10.75 -9.31
C PHE A 15 -11.38 9.65 -10.33
N GLU A 16 -11.82 10.02 -11.52
CA GLU A 16 -12.03 9.09 -12.63
C GLU A 16 -10.78 8.99 -13.50
N GLU A 17 -10.35 7.77 -13.79
CA GLU A 17 -9.24 7.49 -14.71
C GLU A 17 -9.76 7.32 -16.15
N ALA A 18 -10.32 8.38 -16.73
CA ALA A 18 -10.84 8.32 -18.10
C ALA A 18 -10.08 9.29 -19.03
N PRO A 19 -9.87 8.92 -20.31
CA PRO A 19 -10.21 7.64 -20.97
C PRO A 19 -9.15 6.54 -20.79
N GLU A 20 -8.02 6.80 -20.18
CA GLU A 20 -6.90 5.88 -20.04
C GLU A 20 -6.75 5.39 -18.60
N ILE A 21 -6.50 4.09 -18.42
CA ILE A 21 -6.16 3.51 -17.12
C ILE A 21 -4.73 3.94 -16.75
N LEU A 22 -4.58 4.62 -15.62
CA LEU A 22 -3.31 5.19 -15.18
C LEU A 22 -2.41 4.19 -14.45
N ASN A 23 -2.92 3.00 -14.13
CA ASN A 23 -2.25 2.04 -13.27
C ASN A 23 -2.05 2.59 -11.84
N THR A 24 -1.54 1.77 -10.88
CA THR A 24 -1.52 2.14 -9.46
C THR A 24 -0.65 3.37 -9.15
N GLY A 25 0.51 3.51 -9.77
CA GLY A 25 1.39 4.66 -9.56
C GLY A 25 0.85 5.93 -10.19
N GLY A 26 0.38 5.84 -11.43
CA GLY A 26 -0.21 6.98 -12.15
C GLY A 26 -1.52 7.43 -11.52
N GLY A 27 -2.38 6.50 -11.05
CA GLY A 27 -3.61 6.82 -10.35
C GLY A 27 -3.35 7.58 -9.04
N ILE A 28 -2.41 7.13 -8.22
CA ILE A 28 -2.01 7.85 -7.00
C ILE A 28 -1.49 9.24 -7.35
N LEU A 29 -0.58 9.34 -8.34
CA LEU A 29 -0.04 10.62 -8.76
C LEU A 29 -1.15 11.58 -9.21
N ASN A 30 -2.13 11.10 -10.00
CA ASN A 30 -3.26 11.89 -10.46
C ASN A 30 -4.10 12.46 -9.30
N MET A 31 -4.33 11.67 -8.26
CA MET A 31 -5.08 12.12 -7.07
C MET A 31 -4.34 13.16 -6.24
N ILE A 32 -3.01 13.04 -6.12
CA ILE A 32 -2.23 13.88 -5.20
C ILE A 32 -1.61 15.11 -5.85
N MET A 33 -1.59 15.20 -7.20
CA MET A 33 -0.88 16.28 -7.92
C MET A 33 -1.30 17.68 -7.50
N GLU A 34 -2.60 17.93 -7.45
CA GLU A 34 -3.15 19.25 -7.12
C GLU A 34 -3.39 19.43 -5.62
N ASN A 35 -3.24 18.36 -4.82
CA ASN A 35 -3.41 18.43 -3.38
C ASN A 35 -2.23 19.19 -2.74
N LYS A 36 -2.51 20.01 -1.74
CA LYS A 36 -1.49 20.83 -1.04
C LYS A 36 -0.68 20.05 -0.02
N ASN A 37 -1.16 18.87 0.39
CA ASN A 37 -0.45 18.03 1.34
C ASN A 37 0.81 17.42 0.70
N GLU A 38 1.80 17.18 1.55
CA GLU A 38 3.08 16.57 1.14
C GLU A 38 3.10 15.05 1.39
N TYR A 39 2.29 14.57 2.33
CA TYR A 39 2.26 13.17 2.78
C TYR A 39 0.88 12.57 2.60
N PHE A 40 0.84 11.32 2.19
CA PHE A 40 -0.38 10.60 1.89
C PHE A 40 -0.30 9.16 2.42
N LEU A 41 -1.41 8.72 3.00
CA LEU A 41 -1.65 7.32 3.32
C LEU A 41 -2.53 6.73 2.21
N THR A 42 -2.12 5.61 1.64
CA THR A 42 -2.88 4.93 0.59
C THR A 42 -3.27 3.53 1.01
N PHE A 43 -4.44 3.09 0.56
CA PHE A 43 -4.98 1.75 0.81
C PHE A 43 -5.43 1.09 -0.48
N ASN A 44 -5.11 -0.18 -0.63
CA ASN A 44 -5.73 -1.01 -1.65
C ASN A 44 -7.10 -1.50 -1.18
N PRO A 45 -8.11 -1.55 -2.07
CA PRO A 45 -9.48 -1.92 -1.70
C PRO A 45 -9.70 -3.43 -1.52
N ASP A 46 -8.77 -4.26 -1.94
CA ASP A 46 -8.84 -5.73 -1.95
C ASP A 46 -8.25 -6.39 -0.70
N THR A 47 -7.74 -5.62 0.25
CA THR A 47 -7.38 -6.07 1.59
C THR A 47 -8.55 -5.86 2.54
N LEU A 48 -8.85 -6.86 3.39
CA LEU A 48 -9.89 -6.77 4.41
C LEU A 48 -9.34 -6.06 5.65
N TRP A 49 -9.44 -4.74 5.63
CA TRP A 49 -9.04 -3.88 6.73
C TRP A 49 -10.00 -4.01 7.92
N ASN A 50 -9.45 -4.02 9.13
CA ASN A 50 -10.20 -4.04 10.39
C ASN A 50 -9.51 -3.20 11.46
N GLU A 51 -10.14 -3.06 12.62
CA GLU A 51 -9.66 -2.22 13.72
C GLU A 51 -8.26 -2.59 14.25
N ASN A 52 -7.83 -3.85 14.10
CA ASN A 52 -6.51 -4.29 14.56
C ASN A 52 -5.36 -3.61 13.79
N TYR A 53 -5.63 -3.05 12.60
CA TYR A 53 -4.62 -2.30 11.85
C TYR A 53 -4.42 -0.87 12.34
N ILE A 54 -5.34 -0.31 13.14
CA ILE A 54 -5.27 1.10 13.57
C ILE A 54 -3.97 1.37 14.32
N ASP A 55 -3.69 0.59 15.37
CA ASP A 55 -2.48 0.77 16.17
C ASP A 55 -1.19 0.55 15.37
N GLU A 56 -1.21 -0.37 14.40
CA GLU A 56 -0.05 -0.64 13.55
C GLU A 56 0.21 0.49 12.56
N ILE A 57 -0.85 1.04 11.96
CA ILE A 57 -0.73 2.20 11.06
C ILE A 57 -0.23 3.42 11.82
N LEU A 58 -0.72 3.67 13.04
CA LEU A 58 -0.21 4.76 13.89
C LEU A 58 1.28 4.58 14.24
N LYS A 59 1.72 3.35 14.52
CA LYS A 59 3.15 3.06 14.76
C LYS A 59 3.97 3.24 13.49
N MET A 60 3.47 2.80 12.34
CA MET A 60 4.10 2.99 11.04
C MET A 60 4.24 4.48 10.70
N GLU A 61 3.21 5.28 10.98
CA GLU A 61 3.22 6.73 10.82
C GLU A 61 4.31 7.37 11.69
N ASN A 62 4.38 7.01 12.97
CA ASN A 62 5.44 7.47 13.88
C ASN A 62 6.83 7.10 13.36
N GLN A 63 7.02 5.87 12.86
CA GLN A 63 8.30 5.46 12.26
C GLN A 63 8.62 6.28 11.02
N PHE A 64 7.63 6.54 10.15
CA PHE A 64 7.80 7.34 8.95
C PHE A 64 8.29 8.76 9.27
N PHE A 65 7.62 9.47 10.17
CA PHE A 65 7.98 10.85 10.51
C PHE A 65 9.25 10.98 11.38
N ASN A 66 9.63 9.94 12.12
CA ASN A 66 10.89 9.90 12.88
C ASN A 66 12.09 9.43 12.05
N SER A 67 11.85 8.97 10.84
CA SER A 67 12.89 8.60 9.88
C SER A 67 12.98 9.63 8.76
N ASN A 68 14.09 9.65 8.02
CA ASN A 68 14.18 10.44 6.79
C ASN A 68 13.59 9.69 5.58
N SER A 69 12.63 8.80 5.81
CA SER A 69 12.02 8.03 4.75
C SER A 69 11.04 8.86 3.94
N LYS A 70 10.95 8.54 2.64
CA LYS A 70 9.98 9.14 1.72
C LYS A 70 8.86 8.19 1.36
N ASN A 71 8.99 6.93 1.72
CA ASN A 71 7.98 5.91 1.53
C ASN A 71 8.20 4.75 2.51
N ILE A 72 7.14 4.34 3.20
CA ILE A 72 7.11 3.16 4.06
C ILE A 72 5.93 2.28 3.70
N LEU A 73 6.16 0.99 3.49
CA LEU A 73 5.14 0.00 3.20
C LEU A 73 4.76 -0.76 4.46
N LEU A 74 3.47 -0.95 4.69
CA LEU A 74 2.98 -1.94 5.65
C LEU A 74 3.15 -3.31 5.00
N VAL A 75 4.00 -4.15 5.56
CA VAL A 75 4.28 -5.50 5.08
C VAL A 75 3.93 -6.54 6.13
N VAL A 76 3.60 -7.74 5.71
CA VAL A 76 3.29 -8.85 6.61
C VAL A 76 4.11 -10.06 6.24
N ASN A 77 4.57 -10.83 7.24
CA ASN A 77 5.20 -12.11 6.97
C ASN A 77 4.18 -13.03 6.27
N LYS A 78 4.58 -13.68 5.18
CA LYS A 78 3.72 -14.57 4.37
C LYS A 78 3.01 -15.66 5.21
N ASP A 79 3.61 -16.10 6.32
CA ASP A 79 3.03 -17.11 7.22
C ASP A 79 1.73 -16.62 7.91
N LYS A 80 1.49 -15.32 7.92
CA LYS A 80 0.25 -14.69 8.42
C LYS A 80 -0.80 -14.45 7.33
N SER A 81 -0.50 -14.78 6.07
CA SER A 81 -1.46 -14.65 4.99
C SER A 81 -2.52 -15.75 5.06
N PHE A 82 -3.78 -15.36 4.86
CA PHE A 82 -4.89 -16.30 4.69
C PHE A 82 -4.72 -17.14 3.41
N ASP A 83 -4.27 -16.51 2.33
CA ASP A 83 -3.90 -17.21 1.11
C ASP A 83 -2.45 -17.69 1.19
N GLN A 84 -2.27 -18.98 1.48
CA GLN A 84 -0.97 -19.62 1.63
C GLN A 84 -0.19 -19.78 0.31
N ASN A 85 -0.82 -19.48 -0.83
CA ASN A 85 -0.17 -19.51 -2.14
C ASN A 85 0.53 -18.19 -2.49
N LEU A 86 0.31 -17.12 -1.71
CA LEU A 86 1.01 -15.87 -1.91
C LEU A 86 2.52 -16.04 -1.67
N ILE A 87 3.28 -15.64 -2.65
CA ILE A 87 4.73 -15.49 -2.53
C ILE A 87 5.05 -14.10 -1.99
N GLY A 88 6.15 -13.99 -1.23
CA GLY A 88 6.58 -12.69 -0.71
C GLY A 88 7.01 -11.73 -1.83
N ASP A 89 6.81 -10.46 -1.58
CA ASP A 89 7.25 -9.38 -2.46
C ASP A 89 8.65 -8.88 -2.10
N PHE A 90 8.99 -8.95 -0.80
CA PHE A 90 10.21 -8.37 -0.24
C PHE A 90 10.84 -9.28 0.82
N ASN A 91 12.10 -8.96 1.13
CA ASN A 91 12.71 -9.28 2.41
C ASN A 91 12.81 -7.98 3.24
N LEU A 92 12.80 -8.09 4.57
CA LEU A 92 12.87 -6.96 5.50
C LEU A 92 14.09 -7.12 6.41
N GLU A 93 15.00 -6.14 6.41
CA GLU A 93 16.18 -6.10 7.26
C GLU A 93 16.32 -4.70 7.86
N ALA A 94 16.35 -4.62 9.19
CA ALA A 94 16.50 -3.35 9.91
C ALA A 94 15.61 -2.22 9.34
N ASP A 95 14.33 -2.50 9.18
CA ASP A 95 13.31 -1.59 8.62
C ASP A 95 13.49 -1.22 7.13
N LYS A 96 14.46 -1.83 6.43
CA LYS A 96 14.64 -1.64 4.99
C LYS A 96 14.12 -2.84 4.21
N LEU A 97 13.35 -2.55 3.17
CA LEU A 97 12.91 -3.56 2.22
C LEU A 97 13.98 -3.80 1.17
N ASN A 98 14.14 -5.05 0.80
CA ASN A 98 15.03 -5.46 -0.28
C ASN A 98 14.46 -6.65 -1.06
N LYS A 99 15.13 -7.04 -2.15
CA LYS A 99 14.75 -8.18 -3.01
C LYS A 99 15.66 -9.41 -2.81
N THR A 100 16.41 -9.45 -1.72
CA THR A 100 17.26 -10.62 -1.38
C THR A 100 16.37 -11.80 -0.98
N LYS A 101 16.58 -12.92 -1.62
CA LYS A 101 15.82 -14.14 -1.31
C LYS A 101 16.30 -14.77 0.02
N PRO A 102 15.39 -15.40 0.76
CA PRO A 102 13.97 -15.65 0.48
C PRO A 102 13.13 -14.38 0.67
N LEU A 103 12.12 -14.18 -0.21
CA LEU A 103 11.14 -13.11 -0.06
C LEU A 103 10.05 -13.60 0.89
N ASN A 104 10.05 -13.08 2.11
CA ASN A 104 9.16 -13.56 3.18
C ASN A 104 8.04 -12.57 3.55
N PHE A 105 8.07 -11.36 2.99
CA PHE A 105 7.11 -10.32 3.32
C PHE A 105 6.25 -9.94 2.12
N ILE A 106 4.95 -9.83 2.36
CA ILE A 106 3.93 -9.43 1.39
C ILE A 106 3.57 -7.97 1.67
N TYR A 107 3.45 -7.15 0.62
CA TYR A 107 2.87 -5.82 0.73
C TYR A 107 1.36 -5.92 0.98
N THR A 108 0.89 -5.28 2.05
CA THR A 108 -0.51 -5.41 2.47
C THR A 108 -1.49 -4.55 1.69
N GLY A 109 -0.99 -3.65 0.84
CA GLY A 109 -1.82 -2.65 0.18
C GLY A 109 -1.88 -1.31 0.93
N CYS A 110 -1.17 -1.14 2.06
CA CYS A 110 -1.09 0.12 2.81
C CYS A 110 0.32 0.69 2.77
N GLN A 111 0.45 1.99 2.48
CA GLN A 111 1.72 2.71 2.52
C GLN A 111 1.54 4.17 2.91
N ILE A 112 2.57 4.75 3.52
CA ILE A 112 2.72 6.20 3.67
C ILE A 112 3.79 6.67 2.70
N LEU A 113 3.52 7.75 1.98
CA LEU A 113 4.43 8.29 0.97
C LEU A 113 4.51 9.82 1.01
N GLU A 114 5.67 10.34 0.67
CA GLU A 114 5.90 11.75 0.37
C GLU A 114 5.66 12.02 -1.12
N LYS A 115 4.90 13.06 -1.44
CA LYS A 115 4.58 13.46 -2.83
C LYS A 115 5.82 13.59 -3.73
N ASN A 116 6.93 13.99 -3.16
CA ASN A 116 8.19 14.21 -3.88
C ASN A 116 8.79 12.97 -4.53
N ILE A 117 8.40 11.74 -4.13
CA ILE A 117 8.89 10.51 -4.75
C ILE A 117 8.49 10.40 -6.22
N PHE A 118 7.43 11.11 -6.62
CA PHE A 118 6.92 11.10 -7.99
C PHE A 118 7.58 12.11 -8.92
N LYS A 119 8.42 13.03 -8.43
CA LYS A 119 8.97 14.14 -9.24
C LYS A 119 9.66 13.75 -10.55
N LYS A 120 10.17 12.53 -10.63
CA LYS A 120 10.86 12.02 -11.83
C LYS A 120 9.98 11.12 -12.71
N PHE A 121 8.76 10.85 -12.29
CA PHE A 121 7.81 10.04 -13.06
C PHE A 121 6.94 10.95 -13.90
N ASN A 122 7.28 11.07 -15.20
CA ASN A 122 6.59 11.94 -16.16
C ASN A 122 5.53 11.18 -16.98
N ASN A 123 5.51 9.86 -16.90
CA ASN A 123 4.51 9.03 -17.58
C ASN A 123 3.17 9.16 -16.87
N LYS A 124 2.08 9.24 -17.61
CA LYS A 124 0.74 9.23 -17.02
C LYS A 124 0.36 7.88 -16.43
N SER A 125 0.72 6.80 -17.11
CA SER A 125 0.38 5.43 -16.69
C SER A 125 1.64 4.65 -16.33
N PHE A 126 1.76 4.25 -15.05
CA PHE A 126 2.84 3.41 -14.54
C PHE A 126 2.41 2.71 -13.25
N PRO A 127 2.93 1.50 -12.96
CA PRO A 127 2.67 0.79 -11.71
C PRO A 127 3.49 1.40 -10.56
N MET A 128 2.96 1.33 -9.34
CA MET A 128 3.67 1.80 -8.14
C MET A 128 5.00 1.06 -7.90
N SER A 129 5.13 -0.15 -8.44
CA SER A 129 6.37 -0.92 -8.38
C SER A 129 7.58 -0.23 -9.05
N GLU A 130 7.37 0.64 -10.04
CA GLU A 130 8.45 1.43 -10.62
C GLU A 130 9.03 2.43 -9.61
N VAL A 131 8.17 3.08 -8.82
CA VAL A 131 8.58 3.98 -7.74
C VAL A 131 9.32 3.20 -6.66
N TRP A 132 8.80 2.04 -6.26
CA TRP A 132 9.49 1.20 -5.27
C TRP A 132 10.84 0.69 -5.75
N ASN A 133 10.96 0.28 -7.02
CA ASN A 133 12.23 -0.16 -7.60
C ASN A 133 13.28 0.94 -7.59
N ASP A 134 12.87 2.17 -7.84
CA ASP A 134 13.75 3.32 -7.72
C ASP A 134 14.22 3.56 -6.29
N LEU A 135 13.32 3.52 -5.32
CA LEU A 135 13.66 3.64 -3.89
C LEU A 135 14.52 2.46 -3.41
N LEU A 136 14.25 1.23 -3.85
CA LEU A 136 15.06 0.05 -3.57
C LEU A 136 16.50 0.20 -4.08
N SER A 137 16.67 0.73 -5.30
CA SER A 137 18.00 0.95 -5.90
C SER A 137 18.89 1.89 -5.07
N ARG A 138 18.27 2.75 -4.27
CA ARG A 138 18.93 3.72 -3.39
C ARG A 138 18.92 3.30 -1.92
N ASN A 139 18.40 2.10 -1.60
CA ASN A 139 18.19 1.62 -0.23
C ASN A 139 17.33 2.56 0.63
N GLU A 140 16.30 3.17 0.02
CA GLU A 140 15.42 4.17 0.64
C GLU A 140 14.00 3.65 0.89
N LEU A 141 13.63 2.47 0.39
CA LEU A 141 12.30 1.90 0.64
C LEU A 141 12.25 1.26 2.02
N MET A 142 11.39 1.78 2.88
CA MET A 142 11.18 1.24 4.22
C MET A 142 10.00 0.28 4.29
N GLY A 143 10.02 -0.61 5.30
CA GLY A 143 8.93 -1.49 5.64
C GLY A 143 8.61 -1.44 7.13
N PHE A 144 7.33 -1.52 7.45
CA PHE A 144 6.84 -1.76 8.79
C PHE A 144 6.15 -3.13 8.83
N GLU A 145 6.62 -4.04 9.69
CA GLU A 145 6.05 -5.39 9.78
C GLU A 145 4.75 -5.38 10.58
N SER A 146 3.64 -5.68 9.92
CA SER A 146 2.36 -5.94 10.56
C SER A 146 2.33 -7.28 11.30
N LYS A 147 1.75 -7.30 12.49
CA LYS A 147 1.49 -8.53 13.26
C LYS A 147 0.06 -9.05 13.08
N VAL A 148 -0.78 -8.33 12.35
CA VAL A 148 -2.16 -8.71 12.05
C VAL A 148 -2.20 -9.83 11.00
N ASN A 149 -3.14 -10.76 11.14
CA ASN A 149 -3.38 -11.77 10.12
C ASN A 149 -3.92 -11.11 8.84
N PHE A 150 -3.26 -11.38 7.73
CA PHE A 150 -3.53 -10.75 6.47
C PHE A 150 -4.58 -11.49 5.66
N LYS A 151 -5.69 -10.81 5.38
CA LYS A 151 -6.79 -11.30 4.54
C LYS A 151 -6.89 -10.44 3.30
N HIS A 152 -6.58 -11.00 2.14
CA HIS A 152 -6.58 -10.32 0.86
C HIS A 152 -7.39 -11.11 -0.17
N VAL A 153 -8.23 -10.42 -0.93
CA VAL A 153 -9.08 -11.02 -1.95
C VAL A 153 -8.28 -11.17 -3.25
N THR A 154 -7.43 -12.19 -3.32
CA THR A 154 -6.56 -12.46 -4.47
C THR A 154 -7.33 -12.89 -5.71
N ASN A 155 -8.40 -13.70 -5.50
CA ASN A 155 -9.22 -14.27 -6.55
C ASN A 155 -10.57 -14.74 -6.00
N TYR A 156 -11.43 -15.24 -6.89
CA TYR A 156 -12.79 -15.68 -6.53
C TYR A 156 -12.82 -16.86 -5.54
N ASP A 157 -11.86 -17.79 -5.63
CA ASP A 157 -11.78 -18.94 -4.71
C ASP A 157 -11.42 -18.48 -3.28
N ILE A 158 -10.48 -17.56 -3.16
CA ILE A 158 -10.12 -16.95 -1.87
C ILE A 158 -11.30 -16.15 -1.31
N TYR A 159 -11.99 -15.36 -2.15
CA TYR A 159 -13.21 -14.67 -1.75
C TYR A 159 -14.24 -15.62 -1.14
N ASN A 160 -14.55 -16.74 -1.80
CA ASN A 160 -15.48 -17.74 -1.30
C ASN A 160 -15.03 -18.41 0.01
N LYS A 161 -13.72 -18.63 0.18
CA LYS A 161 -13.18 -19.16 1.44
C LYS A 161 -13.31 -18.15 2.58
N LEU A 162 -13.03 -16.87 2.31
CA LEU A 162 -13.16 -15.79 3.28
C LEU A 162 -14.61 -15.62 3.76
N LEU A 163 -15.60 -15.73 2.85
CA LEU A 163 -17.02 -15.69 3.22
C LEU A 163 -17.43 -16.82 4.17
N LYS A 164 -16.80 -18.00 4.07
CA LYS A 164 -17.09 -19.15 4.91
C LYS A 164 -16.33 -19.16 6.24
N SER A 165 -15.33 -18.30 6.39
CA SER A 165 -14.46 -18.24 7.57
C SER A 165 -14.88 -17.18 8.60
N ASN A 166 -15.95 -16.43 8.32
CA ASN A 166 -16.54 -15.41 9.19
C ASN A 166 -17.71 -15.98 9.99
#